data_c1f16ac229487268221b82ce6b560323
#
_entry.id   c1f16ac229487268221b82ce6b560323
#
_cell.length_a   1.000
_cell.length_b   1.000
_cell.length_c   1.000
_cell.angle_alpha   90.00
_cell.angle_beta   90.00
_cell.angle_gamma   90.00
#
_symmetry.space_group_name_H-M   'P 1'
#
loop_
_entity.id
_entity.type
_entity.pdbx_description
1 polymer ?
#
loop_
_entity_poly.entity_id
_entity_poly.type
_entity_poly.pdbx_seq_one_letter_code
_entity_poly.pdbx_strand_id
1 'polypeptide(L)'
;MNTALFTRSSRGVQLTEDGELLFSHVKSAFQTLENAENQLRLRRELGIGQLRIGASSTLCKYVLMPRLKDFIKTHPHLRVTISCQATNQTLQMLENRELDLGLTGRPEETGTLLFSPVMEIQDTFVTTRDYLDNLARQLGQPFPKVLTDDDSISFIKNGVLMLLNRENLTRQYLDAHMKEHTLFPENVLETTSMDLLIDFARVGLGIAGVIRQFVQTELQSGSLIELPLPFPIAPREIGFLCREEAEYKRI
;
A
#
# COMPACT_ATOMS: atom_id res chain seq x y z
N MET A 1 -12.19 17.66 -52.56
CA MET A 1 -12.48 16.72 -53.68
C MET A 1 -13.53 17.38 -54.53
N ASN A 2 -13.24 17.52 -55.82
CA ASN A 2 -14.17 18.15 -56.78
C ASN A 2 -14.75 17.08 -57.72
N THR A 3 -15.31 16.02 -57.11
CA THR A 3 -15.80 14.82 -57.83
C THR A 3 -17.20 14.48 -57.32
N ALA A 4 -18.13 14.23 -58.22
CA ALA A 4 -19.48 13.79 -57.87
C ALA A 4 -19.44 12.31 -57.48
N LEU A 5 -19.86 12.00 -56.23
CA LEU A 5 -19.85 10.64 -55.68
C LEU A 5 -21.18 9.89 -55.93
N PHE A 6 -22.23 10.62 -56.28
CA PHE A 6 -23.56 10.07 -56.51
C PHE A 6 -24.18 10.61 -57.81
N THR A 7 -24.91 9.74 -58.50
CA THR A 7 -25.79 10.12 -59.62
C THR A 7 -27.25 9.97 -59.20
N ARG A 8 -28.10 10.93 -59.59
CA ARG A 8 -29.57 10.86 -59.39
C ARG A 8 -30.20 10.36 -60.70
N SER A 9 -31.06 9.35 -60.60
CA SER A 9 -31.90 8.86 -61.70
C SER A 9 -33.35 8.84 -61.24
N SER A 10 -34.25 8.60 -62.20
CA SER A 10 -35.70 8.38 -61.90
C SER A 10 -35.96 7.16 -61.01
N ARG A 11 -34.97 6.30 -60.78
CA ARG A 11 -35.00 5.11 -59.94
C ARG A 11 -34.28 5.25 -58.59
N GLY A 12 -33.80 6.46 -58.27
CA GLY A 12 -33.13 6.75 -57.00
C GLY A 12 -31.71 7.26 -57.17
N VAL A 13 -30.90 7.13 -56.12
CA VAL A 13 -29.51 7.57 -56.06
C VAL A 13 -28.58 6.36 -56.21
N GLN A 14 -27.57 6.46 -57.10
CA GLN A 14 -26.55 5.44 -57.31
C GLN A 14 -25.16 6.05 -57.14
N LEU A 15 -24.18 5.24 -56.74
CA LEU A 15 -22.79 5.65 -56.68
C LEU A 15 -22.22 5.85 -58.08
N THR A 16 -21.32 6.79 -58.26
CA THR A 16 -20.42 6.88 -59.40
C THR A 16 -19.23 5.92 -59.23
N GLU A 17 -18.40 5.71 -60.24
CA GLU A 17 -17.16 4.94 -60.09
C GLU A 17 -16.27 5.50 -58.97
N ASP A 18 -16.10 6.81 -58.87
CA ASP A 18 -15.39 7.47 -57.78
C ASP A 18 -16.10 7.29 -56.44
N GLY A 19 -17.43 7.26 -56.47
CA GLY A 19 -18.26 6.96 -55.31
C GLY A 19 -18.08 5.53 -54.80
N GLU A 20 -18.02 4.53 -55.67
CA GLU A 20 -17.76 3.13 -55.34
C GLU A 20 -16.35 2.94 -54.75
N LEU A 21 -15.36 3.59 -55.41
CA LEU A 21 -13.98 3.57 -54.91
C LEU A 21 -13.88 4.13 -53.49
N LEU A 22 -14.42 5.32 -53.23
CA LEU A 22 -14.43 5.91 -51.90
C LEU A 22 -15.21 5.08 -50.91
N PHE A 23 -16.39 4.58 -51.26
CA PHE A 23 -17.20 3.74 -50.41
C PHE A 23 -16.46 2.47 -49.96
N SER A 24 -15.71 1.81 -50.88
CA SER A 24 -14.92 0.61 -50.55
C SER A 24 -13.85 0.91 -49.49
N HIS A 25 -13.14 2.03 -49.62
CA HIS A 25 -12.10 2.46 -48.68
C HIS A 25 -12.69 2.87 -47.32
N VAL A 26 -13.79 3.63 -47.34
CA VAL A 26 -14.49 4.03 -46.10
C VAL A 26 -15.02 2.80 -45.36
N LYS A 27 -15.65 1.85 -46.08
CA LYS A 27 -16.14 0.60 -45.51
C LYS A 27 -14.99 -0.22 -44.86
N SER A 28 -13.85 -0.33 -45.54
CA SER A 28 -12.67 -1.01 -44.98
C SER A 28 -12.13 -0.33 -43.74
N ALA A 29 -12.08 1.00 -43.72
CA ALA A 29 -11.65 1.77 -42.58
C ALA A 29 -12.59 1.55 -41.34
N PHE A 30 -13.90 1.60 -41.57
CA PHE A 30 -14.89 1.32 -40.50
C PHE A 30 -14.76 -0.11 -39.97
N GLN A 31 -14.60 -1.12 -40.85
CA GLN A 31 -14.37 -2.49 -40.39
C GLN A 31 -13.10 -2.65 -39.55
N THR A 32 -12.03 -1.92 -39.91
CA THR A 32 -10.78 -1.93 -39.12
C THR A 32 -10.99 -1.34 -37.73
N LEU A 33 -11.75 -0.24 -37.64
CA LEU A 33 -12.09 0.38 -36.34
C LEU A 33 -12.97 -0.54 -35.50
N GLU A 34 -14.03 -1.14 -36.04
CA GLU A 34 -14.88 -2.10 -35.35
C GLU A 34 -14.09 -3.32 -34.82
N ASN A 35 -13.16 -3.83 -35.62
CA ASN A 35 -12.29 -4.92 -35.18
C ASN A 35 -11.37 -4.50 -34.01
N ALA A 36 -10.82 -3.29 -34.07
CA ALA A 36 -10.01 -2.76 -32.97
C ALA A 36 -10.84 -2.58 -31.69
N GLU A 37 -12.06 -2.02 -31.78
CA GLU A 37 -12.98 -1.88 -30.65
C GLU A 37 -13.36 -3.25 -30.06
N ASN A 38 -13.69 -4.23 -30.90
CA ASN A 38 -13.97 -5.58 -30.44
C ASN A 38 -12.79 -6.24 -29.74
N GLN A 39 -11.55 -6.06 -30.25
CA GLN A 39 -10.35 -6.55 -29.58
C GLN A 39 -10.12 -5.89 -28.23
N LEU A 40 -10.34 -4.58 -28.12
CA LEU A 40 -10.24 -3.86 -26.86
C LEU A 40 -11.29 -4.32 -25.87
N ARG A 41 -12.55 -4.54 -26.32
CA ARG A 41 -13.60 -5.08 -25.49
C ARG A 41 -13.28 -6.49 -24.99
N LEU A 42 -12.81 -7.37 -25.87
CA LEU A 42 -12.42 -8.74 -25.50
C LEU A 42 -11.27 -8.74 -24.47
N ARG A 43 -10.29 -7.84 -24.63
CA ARG A 43 -9.21 -7.67 -23.65
C ARG A 43 -9.74 -7.22 -22.29
N ARG A 44 -10.72 -6.31 -22.24
CA ARG A 44 -11.41 -5.90 -21.01
C ARG A 44 -12.20 -7.05 -20.37
N GLU A 45 -13.02 -7.76 -21.17
CA GLU A 45 -13.84 -8.88 -20.69
C GLU A 45 -13.01 -10.05 -20.18
N LEU A 46 -11.87 -10.34 -20.79
CA LEU A 46 -10.94 -11.39 -20.38
C LEU A 46 -9.95 -10.94 -19.29
N GLY A 47 -10.01 -9.68 -18.85
CA GLY A 47 -9.07 -9.14 -17.88
C GLY A 47 -7.62 -9.15 -18.37
N ILE A 48 -7.38 -9.12 -19.68
CA ILE A 48 -6.04 -9.05 -20.25
C ILE A 48 -5.54 -7.62 -20.11
N GLY A 49 -4.67 -7.40 -19.15
CA GLY A 49 -4.12 -6.08 -18.85
C GLY A 49 -2.84 -6.16 -18.02
N GLN A 50 -2.39 -5.01 -17.59
CA GLN A 50 -1.29 -4.87 -16.63
C GLN A 50 -1.76 -4.00 -15.48
N LEU A 51 -1.48 -4.45 -14.26
CA LEU A 51 -1.72 -3.71 -13.01
C LEU A 51 -0.37 -3.49 -12.32
N ARG A 52 0.02 -2.24 -12.15
CA ARG A 52 1.27 -1.82 -11.50
C ARG A 52 0.93 -1.28 -10.12
N ILE A 53 1.39 -1.97 -9.08
CA ILE A 53 1.10 -1.63 -7.67
C ILE A 53 2.38 -1.19 -6.99
N GLY A 54 2.33 -0.05 -6.31
CA GLY A 54 3.41 0.43 -5.44
C GLY A 54 3.03 0.34 -3.97
N ALA A 55 3.94 -0.12 -3.12
CA ALA A 55 3.75 -0.14 -1.67
C ALA A 55 5.10 -0.30 -0.94
N SER A 56 5.13 -0.10 0.38
CA SER A 56 6.28 -0.57 1.17
C SER A 56 6.32 -2.09 1.22
N SER A 57 7.51 -2.68 1.42
CA SER A 57 7.66 -4.14 1.57
C SER A 57 6.76 -4.71 2.67
N THR A 58 6.64 -3.98 3.76
CA THR A 58 5.78 -4.32 4.90
C THR A 58 4.30 -4.40 4.49
N LEU A 59 3.77 -3.37 3.82
CA LEU A 59 2.38 -3.36 3.35
C LEU A 59 2.14 -4.42 2.26
N CYS A 60 3.14 -4.68 1.42
CA CYS A 60 3.06 -5.79 0.47
C CYS A 60 2.88 -7.14 1.19
N LYS A 61 3.68 -7.40 2.22
CA LYS A 61 3.65 -8.67 2.96
C LYS A 61 2.36 -8.86 3.76
N TYR A 62 2.00 -7.87 4.57
CA TYR A 62 0.94 -8.04 5.57
C TYR A 62 -0.45 -7.67 5.05
N VAL A 63 -0.54 -6.82 4.03
CA VAL A 63 -1.82 -6.29 3.55
C VAL A 63 -2.14 -6.71 2.11
N LEU A 64 -1.20 -6.53 1.19
CA LEU A 64 -1.43 -6.80 -0.22
C LEU A 64 -1.43 -8.31 -0.53
N MET A 65 -0.43 -9.05 -0.07
CA MET A 65 -0.26 -10.46 -0.39
C MET A 65 -1.48 -11.34 -0.03
N PRO A 66 -2.11 -11.21 1.15
CA PRO A 66 -3.30 -11.99 1.47
C PRO A 66 -4.47 -11.73 0.50
N ARG A 67 -4.64 -10.47 0.05
CA ARG A 67 -5.71 -10.07 -0.88
C ARG A 67 -5.40 -10.45 -2.32
N LEU A 68 -4.12 -10.36 -2.71
CA LEU A 68 -3.66 -10.65 -4.06
C LEU A 68 -3.84 -12.12 -4.43
N LYS A 69 -3.75 -13.02 -3.46
CA LYS A 69 -3.92 -14.47 -3.66
C LYS A 69 -5.26 -14.81 -4.31
N ASP A 70 -6.35 -14.21 -3.83
CA ASP A 70 -7.68 -14.49 -4.36
C ASP A 70 -7.97 -13.67 -5.62
N PHE A 71 -7.44 -12.45 -5.69
CA PHE A 71 -7.54 -11.60 -6.87
C PHE A 71 -6.90 -12.25 -8.12
N ILE A 72 -5.69 -12.81 -8.00
CA ILE A 72 -5.00 -13.48 -9.12
C ILE A 72 -5.80 -14.70 -9.63
N LYS A 73 -6.46 -15.44 -8.72
CA LYS A 73 -7.28 -16.60 -9.13
C LYS A 73 -8.47 -16.19 -10.00
N THR A 74 -9.06 -15.03 -9.71
CA THR A 74 -10.22 -14.52 -10.47
C THR A 74 -9.81 -13.76 -11.73
N HIS A 75 -8.54 -13.32 -11.82
CA HIS A 75 -8.01 -12.54 -12.95
C HIS A 75 -6.71 -13.17 -13.51
N PRO A 76 -6.74 -14.42 -14.01
CA PRO A 76 -5.53 -15.17 -14.38
C PRO A 76 -4.77 -14.59 -15.58
N HIS A 77 -5.42 -13.72 -16.37
CA HIS A 77 -4.82 -13.08 -17.54
C HIS A 77 -4.25 -11.68 -17.27
N LEU A 78 -4.40 -11.20 -16.02
CA LEU A 78 -3.86 -9.90 -15.62
C LEU A 78 -2.39 -10.04 -15.20
N ARG A 79 -1.51 -9.26 -15.83
CA ARG A 79 -0.12 -9.17 -15.42
C ARG A 79 0.00 -8.19 -14.26
N VAL A 80 0.34 -8.68 -13.07
CA VAL A 80 0.57 -7.84 -11.89
C VAL A 80 2.07 -7.59 -11.73
N THR A 81 2.44 -6.32 -11.56
CA THR A 81 3.81 -5.89 -11.22
C THR A 81 3.75 -5.15 -9.89
N ILE A 82 4.59 -5.54 -8.94
CA ILE A 82 4.67 -4.92 -7.61
C ILE A 82 6.04 -4.27 -7.47
N SER A 83 6.06 -2.99 -7.08
CA SER A 83 7.26 -2.22 -6.78
C SER A 83 7.27 -1.86 -5.29
N CYS A 84 8.39 -2.11 -4.60
CA CYS A 84 8.52 -1.80 -3.19
C CYS A 84 9.38 -0.54 -2.99
N GLN A 85 8.76 0.52 -2.48
CA GLN A 85 9.39 1.81 -2.20
C GLN A 85 8.71 2.55 -1.04
N ALA A 86 9.28 3.69 -0.64
CA ALA A 86 8.69 4.57 0.37
C ALA A 86 7.38 5.24 -0.13
N THR A 87 6.55 5.70 0.81
CA THR A 87 5.25 6.32 0.51
C THR A 87 5.38 7.51 -0.46
N ASN A 88 6.30 8.43 -0.20
CA ASN A 88 6.48 9.62 -1.05
C ASN A 88 6.84 9.26 -2.50
N GLN A 89 7.70 8.25 -2.68
CA GLN A 89 8.04 7.75 -4.01
C GLN A 89 6.84 7.07 -4.69
N THR A 90 6.02 6.33 -3.93
CA THR A 90 4.77 5.74 -4.44
C THR A 90 3.81 6.81 -4.94
N LEU A 91 3.65 7.93 -4.20
CA LEU A 91 2.82 9.05 -4.60
C LEU A 91 3.31 9.68 -5.92
N GLN A 92 4.61 9.99 -6.00
CA GLN A 92 5.22 10.54 -7.23
C GLN A 92 5.03 9.61 -8.45
N MET A 93 5.24 8.31 -8.26
CA MET A 93 5.06 7.32 -9.33
C MET A 93 3.59 7.21 -9.79
N LEU A 94 2.61 7.38 -8.87
CA LEU A 94 1.19 7.45 -9.21
C LEU A 94 0.89 8.69 -10.05
N GLU A 95 1.39 9.86 -9.65
CA GLU A 95 1.24 11.11 -10.39
C GLU A 95 1.87 11.04 -11.79
N ASN A 96 3.05 10.46 -11.91
CA ASN A 96 3.78 10.23 -13.16
C ASN A 96 3.18 9.12 -14.04
N ARG A 97 2.09 8.46 -13.64
CA ARG A 97 1.48 7.33 -14.37
C ARG A 97 2.39 6.09 -14.50
N GLU A 98 3.38 5.97 -13.65
CA GLU A 98 4.26 4.80 -13.58
C GLU A 98 3.61 3.66 -12.80
N LEU A 99 2.69 3.98 -11.88
CA LEU A 99 1.85 3.05 -11.13
C LEU A 99 0.37 3.29 -11.42
N ASP A 100 -0.42 2.25 -11.23
CA ASP A 100 -1.88 2.29 -11.34
C ASP A 100 -2.53 2.38 -9.96
N LEU A 101 -1.98 1.66 -8.97
CA LEU A 101 -2.39 1.68 -7.57
C LEU A 101 -1.19 1.89 -6.64
N GLY A 102 -1.41 2.62 -5.55
CA GLY A 102 -0.50 2.71 -4.42
C GLY A 102 -1.18 2.20 -3.15
N LEU A 103 -0.49 1.39 -2.34
CA LEU A 103 -0.96 0.99 -1.02
C LEU A 103 -0.10 1.71 0.02
N THR A 104 -0.70 2.65 0.76
CA THR A 104 0.01 3.52 1.70
C THR A 104 -0.84 3.80 2.95
N GLY A 105 -0.24 4.41 3.96
CA GLY A 105 -1.01 5.15 4.97
C GLY A 105 -1.74 6.33 4.32
N ARG A 106 -2.83 6.79 4.94
CA ARG A 106 -3.56 7.98 4.47
C ARG A 106 -2.59 9.17 4.45
N PRO A 107 -2.30 9.77 3.29
CA PRO A 107 -1.50 10.99 3.24
C PRO A 107 -2.31 12.19 3.76
N GLU A 108 -1.62 13.22 4.25
CA GLU A 108 -2.25 14.47 4.69
C GLU A 108 -2.94 15.19 3.53
N GLU A 109 -2.27 15.20 2.37
CA GLU A 109 -2.79 15.75 1.12
C GLU A 109 -2.80 14.68 0.04
N THR A 110 -3.95 14.46 -0.60
CA THR A 110 -4.09 13.47 -1.67
C THR A 110 -3.93 14.08 -3.07
N GLY A 111 -3.99 15.41 -3.19
CA GLY A 111 -3.98 16.08 -4.49
C GLY A 111 -5.09 15.59 -5.40
N THR A 112 -4.72 15.06 -6.57
CA THR A 112 -5.64 14.46 -7.56
C THR A 112 -5.87 12.96 -7.34
N LEU A 113 -5.34 12.39 -6.25
CA LEU A 113 -5.48 10.97 -5.96
C LEU A 113 -6.67 10.69 -5.06
N LEU A 114 -7.38 9.61 -5.35
CA LEU A 114 -8.47 9.10 -4.51
C LEU A 114 -7.91 8.08 -3.53
N PHE A 115 -8.22 8.26 -2.25
CA PHE A 115 -7.86 7.33 -1.19
C PHE A 115 -9.07 6.46 -0.82
N SER A 116 -8.89 5.14 -0.91
CA SER A 116 -9.87 4.14 -0.50
C SER A 116 -9.34 3.36 0.70
N PRO A 117 -9.89 3.53 1.91
CA PRO A 117 -9.41 2.85 3.11
C PRO A 117 -9.62 1.34 3.01
N VAL A 118 -8.66 0.57 3.50
CA VAL A 118 -8.67 -0.91 3.49
C VAL A 118 -8.71 -1.47 4.89
N MET A 119 -7.97 -0.88 5.81
CA MET A 119 -7.96 -1.25 7.21
C MET A 119 -7.39 -0.13 8.08
N GLU A 120 -7.74 -0.19 9.36
CA GLU A 120 -7.14 0.62 10.41
C GLU A 120 -5.98 -0.15 11.05
N ILE A 121 -4.89 0.55 11.33
CA ILE A 121 -3.71 0.01 11.99
C ILE A 121 -3.38 0.85 13.23
N GLN A 122 -2.72 0.21 14.20
CA GLN A 122 -2.27 0.84 15.43
C GLN A 122 -0.79 0.53 15.64
N ASP A 123 -0.01 1.56 15.89
CA ASP A 123 1.38 1.40 16.26
C ASP A 123 1.50 1.07 17.75
N THR A 124 2.51 0.27 18.12
CA THR A 124 2.75 -0.15 19.50
C THR A 124 4.22 -0.48 19.73
N PHE A 125 4.61 -0.67 20.99
CA PHE A 125 5.93 -1.14 21.39
C PHE A 125 5.85 -2.57 21.91
N VAL A 126 6.73 -3.42 21.37
CA VAL A 126 6.79 -4.85 21.74
C VAL A 126 8.21 -5.31 22.02
N THR A 127 8.32 -6.33 22.84
CA THR A 127 9.61 -6.97 23.17
C THR A 127 9.37 -8.37 23.73
N THR A 128 10.44 -9.10 24.06
CA THR A 128 10.34 -10.39 24.80
C THR A 128 10.35 -10.17 26.30
N ARG A 129 9.76 -11.12 27.03
CA ARG A 129 9.82 -11.15 28.50
C ARG A 129 11.26 -11.19 29.01
N ASP A 130 12.09 -12.02 28.38
CA ASP A 130 13.50 -12.19 28.77
C ASP A 130 14.30 -10.90 28.65
N TYR A 131 14.04 -10.11 27.60
CA TYR A 131 14.66 -8.79 27.45
C TYR A 131 14.30 -7.86 28.61
N LEU A 132 13.01 -7.75 28.95
CA LEU A 132 12.55 -6.90 30.05
C LEU A 132 13.10 -7.37 31.40
N ASP A 133 13.16 -8.68 31.65
CA ASP A 133 13.74 -9.26 32.86
C ASP A 133 15.23 -8.90 33.01
N ASN A 134 15.97 -8.96 31.94
CA ASN A 134 17.39 -8.58 31.91
C ASN A 134 17.56 -7.06 32.13
N LEU A 135 16.75 -6.25 31.47
CA LEU A 135 16.77 -4.80 31.63
C LEU A 135 16.40 -4.36 33.06
N ALA A 136 15.35 -4.96 33.64
CA ALA A 136 14.97 -4.70 35.03
C ALA A 136 16.12 -4.99 36.01
N ARG A 137 16.83 -6.12 35.83
CA ARG A 137 18.01 -6.45 36.65
C ARG A 137 19.14 -5.42 36.48
N GLN A 138 19.39 -4.95 35.26
CA GLN A 138 20.38 -3.89 35.00
C GLN A 138 20.02 -2.57 35.70
N LEU A 139 18.71 -2.26 35.78
CA LEU A 139 18.19 -1.08 36.47
C LEU A 139 18.10 -1.28 38.01
N GLY A 140 18.49 -2.44 38.52
CA GLY A 140 18.42 -2.76 39.97
C GLY A 140 17.00 -2.93 40.49
N GLN A 141 16.04 -3.25 39.62
CA GLN A 141 14.63 -3.39 39.97
C GLN A 141 14.15 -4.83 39.75
N PRO A 142 13.22 -5.34 40.59
CA PRO A 142 12.60 -6.63 40.31
C PRO A 142 11.66 -6.51 39.09
N PHE A 143 11.58 -7.55 38.29
CA PHE A 143 10.62 -7.56 37.20
C PHE A 143 9.17 -7.54 37.74
N PRO A 144 8.31 -6.64 37.29
CA PRO A 144 6.96 -6.50 37.85
C PRO A 144 6.11 -7.74 37.54
N LYS A 145 5.25 -8.16 38.46
CA LYS A 145 4.28 -9.24 38.24
C LYS A 145 3.26 -8.90 37.16
N VAL A 146 2.86 -7.63 37.09
CA VAL A 146 1.99 -7.04 36.10
C VAL A 146 2.70 -5.79 35.59
N LEU A 147 2.88 -5.69 34.31
CA LEU A 147 3.53 -4.56 33.67
C LEU A 147 2.61 -3.33 33.75
N THR A 148 3.10 -2.26 34.34
CA THR A 148 2.39 -0.97 34.42
C THR A 148 2.83 -0.01 33.33
N ASP A 149 2.09 1.09 33.16
CA ASP A 149 2.46 2.16 32.25
C ASP A 149 3.79 2.81 32.64
N ASP A 150 4.03 3.02 33.93
CA ASP A 150 5.28 3.59 34.45
C ASP A 150 6.48 2.66 34.18
N ASP A 151 6.30 1.34 34.33
CA ASP A 151 7.32 0.36 33.99
C ASP A 151 7.66 0.45 32.51
N SER A 152 6.66 0.55 31.65
CA SER A 152 6.82 0.66 30.19
C SER A 152 7.58 1.91 29.79
N ILE A 153 7.25 3.05 30.39
CA ILE A 153 7.96 4.32 30.18
C ILE A 153 9.43 4.19 30.62
N SER A 154 9.66 3.59 31.79
CA SER A 154 11.02 3.35 32.30
C SER A 154 11.82 2.46 31.35
N PHE A 155 11.23 1.34 30.88
CA PHE A 155 11.90 0.43 29.95
C PHE A 155 12.18 1.05 28.58
N ILE A 156 11.26 1.86 28.05
CA ILE A 156 11.47 2.56 26.77
C ILE A 156 12.59 3.59 26.89
N LYS A 157 12.69 4.30 28.01
CA LYS A 157 13.73 5.30 28.22
C LYS A 157 15.14 4.69 28.37
N ASN A 158 15.26 3.62 29.14
CA ASN A 158 16.55 3.06 29.54
C ASN A 158 16.98 1.86 28.67
N GLY A 159 16.07 1.24 27.93
CA GLY A 159 16.34 0.13 27.05
C GLY A 159 16.82 0.54 25.66
N VAL A 160 17.12 -0.44 24.82
CA VAL A 160 17.39 -0.22 23.41
C VAL A 160 16.05 -0.13 22.67
N LEU A 161 15.66 1.07 22.25
CA LEU A 161 14.49 1.28 21.42
C LEU A 161 14.83 1.06 19.95
N MET A 162 14.16 0.12 19.33
CA MET A 162 14.35 -0.24 17.93
C MET A 162 13.25 0.36 17.08
N LEU A 163 13.62 1.15 16.07
CA LEU A 163 12.69 1.94 15.27
C LEU A 163 13.05 1.84 13.77
N LEU A 164 12.08 2.15 12.93
CA LEU A 164 12.34 2.36 11.52
C LEU A 164 13.11 3.68 11.31
N ASN A 165 13.72 3.84 10.14
CA ASN A 165 14.38 5.08 9.76
C ASN A 165 13.38 6.27 9.70
N ARG A 166 13.88 7.51 9.82
CA ARG A 166 13.05 8.72 9.96
C ARG A 166 12.16 9.04 8.76
N GLU A 167 12.48 8.50 7.59
CA GLU A 167 11.66 8.66 6.37
C GLU A 167 10.40 7.79 6.38
N ASN A 168 10.34 6.79 7.27
CA ASN A 168 9.21 5.87 7.35
C ASN A 168 8.04 6.51 8.10
N LEU A 169 6.83 6.36 7.56
CA LEU A 169 5.62 6.94 8.13
C LEU A 169 5.33 6.42 9.56
N THR A 170 5.49 5.12 9.82
CA THR A 170 5.35 4.55 11.17
C THR A 170 6.31 5.22 12.16
N ARG A 171 7.58 5.45 11.76
CA ARG A 171 8.53 6.16 12.60
C ARG A 171 8.08 7.59 12.91
N GLN A 172 7.58 8.31 11.93
CA GLN A 172 7.13 9.69 12.11
C GLN A 172 5.96 9.76 13.11
N TYR A 173 5.00 8.83 13.03
CA TYR A 173 3.91 8.73 14.01
C TYR A 173 4.41 8.43 15.42
N LEU A 174 5.33 7.47 15.56
CA LEU A 174 5.94 7.14 16.86
C LEU A 174 6.74 8.30 17.44
N ASP A 175 7.55 8.98 16.62
CA ASP A 175 8.34 10.14 17.05
C ASP A 175 7.43 11.30 17.51
N ALA A 176 6.34 11.58 16.77
CA ALA A 176 5.37 12.60 17.14
C ALA A 176 4.71 12.26 18.49
N HIS A 177 4.26 11.02 18.67
CA HIS A 177 3.67 10.55 19.91
C HIS A 177 4.66 10.61 21.10
N MET A 178 5.88 10.12 20.91
CA MET A 178 6.91 10.17 21.95
C MET A 178 7.27 11.61 22.33
N LYS A 179 7.35 12.52 21.35
CA LYS A 179 7.63 13.94 21.57
C LYS A 179 6.51 14.62 22.37
N GLU A 180 5.25 14.35 22.03
CA GLU A 180 4.07 14.89 22.73
C GLU A 180 4.07 14.51 24.20
N HIS A 181 4.48 13.28 24.51
CA HIS A 181 4.49 12.72 25.86
C HIS A 181 5.87 12.76 26.55
N THR A 182 6.81 13.54 26.03
CA THR A 182 8.15 13.72 26.61
C THR A 182 8.91 12.40 26.85
N LEU A 183 8.68 11.43 25.97
CA LEU A 183 9.29 10.11 26.01
C LEU A 183 10.53 10.09 25.11
N PHE A 184 11.71 10.30 25.68
CA PHE A 184 12.98 10.35 24.95
C PHE A 184 13.83 9.13 25.32
N PRO A 185 14.00 8.16 24.40
CA PRO A 185 14.85 7.00 24.60
C PRO A 185 16.34 7.42 24.60
N GLU A 186 17.15 6.81 25.47
CA GLU A 186 18.59 7.06 25.52
C GLU A 186 19.34 6.33 24.39
N ASN A 187 18.88 5.13 24.03
CA ASN A 187 19.51 4.29 23.03
C ASN A 187 18.51 3.92 21.92
N VAL A 188 18.85 4.25 20.69
CA VAL A 188 18.01 3.94 19.51
C VAL A 188 18.81 3.13 18.50
N LEU A 189 18.22 1.99 18.07
CA LEU A 189 18.67 1.21 16.93
C LEU A 189 17.73 1.47 15.77
N GLU A 190 18.26 1.84 14.61
CA GLU A 190 17.47 2.12 13.42
C GLU A 190 17.65 1.05 12.35
N THR A 191 16.54 0.69 11.66
CA THR A 191 16.53 -0.18 10.49
C THR A 191 15.57 0.37 9.44
N THR A 192 15.72 -0.05 8.18
CA THR A 192 14.80 0.31 7.10
C THR A 192 13.67 -0.71 6.89
N SER A 193 13.74 -1.86 7.57
CA SER A 193 12.82 -2.99 7.38
C SER A 193 12.03 -3.29 8.64
N MET A 194 10.69 -3.24 8.54
CA MET A 194 9.78 -3.67 9.62
C MET A 194 9.95 -5.16 9.95
N ASP A 195 10.21 -6.00 8.94
CA ASP A 195 10.40 -7.43 9.17
C ASP A 195 11.63 -7.70 10.05
N LEU A 196 12.75 -7.02 9.74
CA LEU A 196 13.95 -7.11 10.59
C LEU A 196 13.70 -6.55 12.00
N LEU A 197 12.92 -5.48 12.10
CA LEU A 197 12.57 -4.90 13.39
C LEU A 197 11.80 -5.90 14.26
N ILE A 198 10.84 -6.60 13.66
CA ILE A 198 10.07 -7.66 14.32
C ILE A 198 10.97 -8.84 14.68
N ASP A 199 11.87 -9.26 13.76
CA ASP A 199 12.79 -10.37 14.03
C ASP A 199 13.78 -10.02 15.16
N PHE A 200 14.27 -8.78 15.23
CA PHE A 200 15.10 -8.30 16.34
C PHE A 200 14.34 -8.32 17.66
N ALA A 201 13.06 -7.96 17.65
CA ALA A 201 12.23 -8.08 18.84
C ALA A 201 12.06 -9.54 19.29
N ARG A 202 11.83 -10.47 18.36
CA ARG A 202 11.67 -11.92 18.64
C ARG A 202 12.89 -12.54 19.30
N VAL A 203 14.09 -12.09 18.93
CA VAL A 203 15.34 -12.57 19.55
C VAL A 203 15.74 -11.77 20.79
N GLY A 204 14.93 -10.81 21.23
CA GLY A 204 15.16 -10.07 22.46
C GLY A 204 16.30 -9.06 22.38
N LEU A 205 16.54 -8.42 21.23
CA LEU A 205 17.58 -7.38 21.10
C LEU A 205 17.17 -6.04 21.70
N GLY A 206 15.87 -5.77 21.86
CA GLY A 206 15.37 -4.51 22.37
C GLY A 206 13.85 -4.42 22.33
N ILE A 207 13.36 -3.19 22.48
CA ILE A 207 11.94 -2.83 22.38
C ILE A 207 11.68 -2.30 20.98
N ALA A 208 10.80 -2.92 20.20
CA ALA A 208 10.52 -2.54 18.84
C ALA A 208 9.22 -1.73 18.71
N GLY A 209 9.29 -0.60 18.01
CA GLY A 209 8.11 0.16 17.58
C GLY A 209 7.55 -0.41 16.29
N VAL A 210 6.40 -1.09 16.36
CA VAL A 210 5.81 -1.88 15.27
C VAL A 210 4.32 -1.62 15.09
N ILE A 211 3.76 -2.07 13.96
CA ILE A 211 2.32 -2.11 13.75
C ILE A 211 1.76 -3.34 14.46
N ARG A 212 0.84 -3.13 15.40
CA ARG A 212 0.26 -4.16 16.28
C ARG A 212 -0.33 -5.34 15.52
N GLN A 213 -1.02 -5.08 14.42
CA GLN A 213 -1.65 -6.11 13.59
C GLN A 213 -0.63 -7.06 12.95
N PHE A 214 0.62 -6.62 12.77
CA PHE A 214 1.67 -7.42 12.12
C PHE A 214 2.40 -8.38 13.07
N VAL A 215 2.19 -8.21 14.38
CA VAL A 215 2.73 -9.07 15.44
C VAL A 215 1.63 -9.75 16.27
N GLN A 216 0.42 -9.80 15.75
CA GLN A 216 -0.73 -10.34 16.48
C GLN A 216 -0.55 -11.81 16.90
N THR A 217 0.09 -12.62 16.06
CA THR A 217 0.39 -14.02 16.36
C THR A 217 1.34 -14.15 17.54
N GLU A 218 2.37 -13.32 17.59
CA GLU A 218 3.37 -13.28 18.67
C GLU A 218 2.77 -12.79 19.98
N LEU A 219 1.90 -11.78 19.92
CA LEU A 219 1.18 -11.29 21.10
C LEU A 219 0.22 -12.35 21.64
N GLN A 220 -0.51 -13.05 20.78
CA GLN A 220 -1.43 -14.12 21.19
C GLN A 220 -0.69 -15.33 21.76
N SER A 221 0.46 -15.68 21.23
CA SER A 221 1.29 -16.78 21.76
C SER A 221 2.09 -16.41 23.02
N GLY A 222 2.18 -15.11 23.33
CA GLY A 222 3.00 -14.58 24.41
C GLY A 222 4.51 -14.58 24.12
N SER A 223 4.93 -14.87 22.88
CA SER A 223 6.34 -14.79 22.48
C SER A 223 6.85 -13.34 22.42
N LEU A 224 5.97 -12.39 22.15
CA LEU A 224 6.18 -10.96 22.36
C LEU A 224 5.19 -10.42 23.39
N ILE A 225 5.61 -9.43 24.14
CA ILE A 225 4.80 -8.69 25.11
C ILE A 225 4.64 -7.27 24.58
N GLU A 226 3.41 -6.78 24.61
CA GLU A 226 3.08 -5.39 24.33
C GLU A 226 3.33 -4.54 25.60
N LEU A 227 3.98 -3.40 25.45
CA LEU A 227 4.19 -2.46 26.51
C LEU A 227 2.95 -1.55 26.65
N PRO A 228 2.21 -1.59 27.76
CA PRO A 228 1.13 -0.65 27.98
C PRO A 228 1.67 0.78 28.06
N LEU A 229 0.91 1.72 27.52
CA LEU A 229 1.24 3.15 27.59
C LEU A 229 0.05 3.91 28.20
N PRO A 230 0.32 4.91 29.04
CA PRO A 230 -0.75 5.75 29.63
C PRO A 230 -1.46 6.60 28.57
N PHE A 231 -0.82 6.74 27.42
CA PHE A 231 -1.33 7.49 26.28
C PHE A 231 -1.41 6.53 25.09
N PRO A 232 -2.59 6.05 24.71
CA PRO A 232 -2.71 5.16 23.55
C PRO A 232 -2.31 5.88 22.27
N ILE A 233 -1.50 5.22 21.44
CA ILE A 233 -1.15 5.74 20.12
C ILE A 233 -2.41 5.70 19.26
N ALA A 234 -2.77 6.84 18.65
CA ALA A 234 -3.97 6.92 17.84
C ALA A 234 -3.89 5.96 16.62
N PRO A 235 -4.99 5.25 16.31
CA PRO A 235 -5.04 4.41 15.12
C PRO A 235 -5.00 5.28 13.86
N ARG A 236 -4.54 4.69 12.75
CA ARG A 236 -4.46 5.34 11.46
C ARG A 236 -4.88 4.40 10.33
N GLU A 237 -5.39 4.98 9.26
CA GLU A 237 -5.85 4.21 8.11
C GLU A 237 -4.73 3.93 7.12
N ILE A 238 -4.77 2.72 6.56
CA ILE A 238 -4.07 2.38 5.33
C ILE A 238 -5.09 2.04 4.25
N GLY A 239 -4.75 2.36 3.01
CA GLY A 239 -5.67 2.19 1.90
C GLY A 239 -4.98 2.26 0.55
N PHE A 240 -5.78 2.03 -0.47
CA PHE A 240 -5.35 2.19 -1.85
C PHE A 240 -5.50 3.64 -2.31
N LEU A 241 -4.52 4.09 -3.06
CA LEU A 241 -4.51 5.35 -3.80
C LEU A 241 -4.53 5.06 -5.30
N CYS A 242 -5.38 5.76 -6.02
CA CYS A 242 -5.40 5.76 -7.49
C CYS A 242 -5.75 7.15 -8.01
N ARG A 243 -5.49 7.40 -9.30
CA ARG A 243 -5.92 8.64 -9.95
C ARG A 243 -7.43 8.63 -10.16
N GLU A 244 -8.05 9.80 -10.10
CA GLU A 244 -9.50 9.97 -10.27
C GLU A 244 -10.00 9.52 -11.67
N GLU A 245 -9.18 9.68 -12.70
CA GLU A 245 -9.48 9.27 -14.08
C GLU A 245 -9.48 7.75 -14.30
N ALA A 246 -8.99 6.99 -13.35
CA ALA A 246 -8.97 5.53 -13.48
C ALA A 246 -10.39 4.99 -13.20
N GLU A 247 -11.04 4.42 -14.21
CA GLU A 247 -12.30 3.67 -14.08
C GLU A 247 -12.18 2.41 -13.20
N TYR A 248 -11.32 2.45 -12.16
CA TYR A 248 -11.09 1.36 -11.21
C TYR A 248 -12.18 1.24 -10.14
N LYS A 249 -13.37 1.82 -10.37
CA LYS A 249 -14.51 1.71 -9.44
C LYS A 249 -15.06 0.28 -9.24
N ARG A 250 -14.38 -0.77 -9.75
CA ARG A 250 -14.84 -2.17 -9.67
C ARG A 250 -13.71 -3.17 -9.42
N ILE A 251 -12.77 -2.85 -8.53
CA ILE A 251 -11.87 -3.89 -7.99
C ILE A 251 -12.17 -4.10 -6.51
#